data_85906cd71afcb60199f84e025a5e26ae
#
_entry.id   85906cd71afcb60199f84e025a5e26ae
#
_cell.length_a   1.000
_cell.length_b   1.000
_cell.length_c   1.000
_cell.angle_alpha   90.00
_cell.angle_beta   90.00
_cell.angle_gamma   90.00
#
_symmetry.space_group_name_H-M   'P 1'
#
loop_
_entity.id
_entity.type
_entity.pdbx_description
1 polymer ?
#
loop_
_entity_poly.entity_id
_entity_poly.type
_entity_poly.pdbx_seq_one_letter_code
_entity_poly.pdbx_strand_id
1 'polypeptide(L)'
;EDVFMDFLTSLVNSMPGAVAQGLIWGIMAIGVYLTYRILDVADLTVDGSFGTGGAVCVMCLLSGMNVWAALFIALLAGLATGLVTGLLHTFMGIPAILAGILTQLALYSINLKIMGKANQSINVDKYDLLISLRWVKELALHNPIIMVILVSAVVIGVLYWFFGTELGCGI
;
A
#
# COMPACT_ATOMS: atom_id res chain seq x y z
N GLU A 1 -29.52 -18.69 -21.74
CA GLU A 1 -28.40 -18.22 -22.60
C GLU A 1 -28.03 -16.77 -22.26
N ASP A 2 -29.02 -15.88 -22.12
CA ASP A 2 -28.80 -14.46 -21.81
C ASP A 2 -28.13 -14.25 -20.44
N VAL A 3 -28.52 -14.98 -19.41
CA VAL A 3 -27.95 -14.88 -18.05
C VAL A 3 -26.49 -15.31 -18.03
N PHE A 4 -26.13 -16.28 -18.84
CA PHE A 4 -24.73 -16.73 -18.94
C PHE A 4 -23.86 -15.73 -19.71
N MET A 5 -24.37 -15.12 -20.74
CA MET A 5 -23.70 -14.05 -21.50
C MET A 5 -23.53 -12.80 -20.66
N ASP A 6 -24.54 -12.41 -19.88
CA ASP A 6 -24.45 -11.29 -18.94
C ASP A 6 -23.43 -11.53 -17.84
N PHE A 7 -23.37 -12.76 -17.32
CA PHE A 7 -22.36 -13.15 -16.35
C PHE A 7 -20.93 -13.06 -16.92
N LEU A 8 -20.70 -13.60 -18.12
CA LEU A 8 -19.40 -13.52 -18.79
C LEU A 8 -18.99 -12.07 -19.08
N THR A 9 -19.92 -11.27 -19.55
CA THR A 9 -19.66 -9.84 -19.83
C THR A 9 -19.33 -9.09 -18.56
N SER A 10 -20.03 -9.35 -17.47
CA SER A 10 -19.77 -8.76 -16.16
C SER A 10 -18.40 -9.19 -15.61
N LEU A 11 -18.04 -10.47 -15.80
CA LEU A 11 -16.76 -11.01 -15.38
C LEU A 11 -15.59 -10.35 -16.14
N VAL A 12 -15.70 -10.23 -17.44
CA VAL A 12 -14.70 -9.57 -18.30
C VAL A 12 -14.55 -8.09 -17.92
N ASN A 13 -15.65 -7.40 -17.67
CA ASN A 13 -15.64 -5.98 -17.29
C ASN A 13 -15.04 -5.76 -15.88
N SER A 14 -15.08 -6.74 -15.00
CA SER A 14 -14.50 -6.68 -13.65
C SER A 14 -13.00 -7.03 -13.63
N MET A 15 -12.50 -7.71 -14.65
CA MET A 15 -11.09 -8.14 -14.73
C MET A 15 -10.07 -7.00 -14.57
N PRO A 16 -10.23 -5.84 -15.23
CA PRO A 16 -9.30 -4.75 -15.10
C PRO A 16 -9.15 -4.24 -13.68
N GLY A 17 -10.27 -4.09 -12.96
CA GLY A 17 -10.25 -3.69 -11.55
C GLY A 17 -9.58 -4.72 -10.65
N ALA A 18 -9.83 -6.00 -10.88
CA ALA A 18 -9.21 -7.09 -10.13
C ALA A 18 -7.70 -7.14 -10.34
N VAL A 19 -7.22 -6.94 -11.57
CA VAL A 19 -5.79 -6.89 -11.89
C VAL A 19 -5.12 -5.68 -11.21
N ALA A 20 -5.73 -4.50 -11.27
CA ALA A 20 -5.21 -3.31 -10.59
C ALA A 20 -5.08 -3.52 -9.09
N GLN A 21 -6.10 -4.09 -8.46
CA GLN A 21 -6.06 -4.41 -7.04
C GLN A 21 -5.02 -5.47 -6.71
N GLY A 22 -4.89 -6.51 -7.54
CA GLY A 22 -3.86 -7.54 -7.39
C GLY A 22 -2.44 -6.97 -7.45
N LEU A 23 -2.18 -5.98 -8.31
CA LEU A 23 -0.89 -5.29 -8.39
C LEU A 23 -0.58 -4.47 -7.13
N ILE A 24 -1.59 -3.80 -6.55
CA ILE A 24 -1.42 -3.05 -5.30
C ILE A 24 -1.04 -4.00 -4.15
N TRP A 25 -1.75 -5.12 -4.02
CA TRP A 25 -1.42 -6.17 -3.06
C TRP A 25 -0.07 -6.83 -3.36
N GLY A 26 0.34 -6.87 -4.63
CA GLY A 26 1.65 -7.33 -5.07
C GLY A 26 2.79 -6.49 -4.50
N ILE A 27 2.63 -5.17 -4.39
CA ILE A 27 3.62 -4.28 -3.75
C ILE A 27 3.78 -4.64 -2.27
N MET A 28 2.67 -4.89 -1.57
CA MET A 28 2.70 -5.37 -0.19
C MET A 28 3.41 -6.73 -0.07
N ALA A 29 3.14 -7.66 -0.99
CA ALA A 29 3.79 -8.97 -1.03
C ALA A 29 5.31 -8.87 -1.22
N ILE A 30 5.79 -7.89 -2.00
CA ILE A 30 7.22 -7.60 -2.12
C ILE A 30 7.81 -7.19 -0.77
N GLY A 31 7.11 -6.35 0.00
CA GLY A 31 7.52 -5.97 1.35
C GLY A 31 7.70 -7.20 2.27
N VAL A 32 6.72 -8.10 2.27
CA VAL A 32 6.79 -9.37 3.03
C VAL A 32 7.95 -10.25 2.55
N TYR A 33 8.16 -10.33 1.24
CA TYR A 33 9.26 -11.10 0.67
C TYR A 33 10.63 -10.58 1.13
N LEU A 34 10.80 -9.26 1.17
CA LEU A 34 12.04 -8.63 1.62
C LEU A 34 12.34 -8.93 3.09
N THR A 35 11.35 -8.80 3.96
CA THR A 35 11.53 -9.10 5.39
C THR A 35 11.83 -10.57 5.62
N TYR A 36 11.10 -11.45 4.97
CA TYR A 36 11.26 -12.90 5.16
C TYR A 36 12.54 -13.45 4.53
N ARG A 37 12.86 -13.03 3.27
CA ARG A 37 13.97 -13.63 2.51
C ARG A 37 15.30 -12.99 2.79
N ILE A 38 15.35 -11.70 3.09
CA ILE A 38 16.59 -10.93 3.26
C ILE A 38 16.91 -10.76 4.74
N LEU A 39 15.93 -10.37 5.55
CA LEU A 39 16.13 -10.12 6.98
C LEU A 39 15.91 -11.38 7.83
N ASP A 40 15.43 -12.49 7.26
CA ASP A 40 15.06 -13.74 7.95
C ASP A 40 14.11 -13.50 9.13
N VAL A 41 13.27 -12.48 9.02
CA VAL A 41 12.29 -12.07 10.04
C VAL A 41 10.90 -12.16 9.44
N ALA A 42 10.03 -12.96 10.07
CA ALA A 42 8.62 -13.02 9.70
C ALA A 42 7.89 -11.79 10.27
N ASP A 43 7.89 -10.70 9.50
CA ASP A 43 7.21 -9.46 9.88
C ASP A 43 5.75 -9.48 9.42
N LEU A 44 4.84 -9.63 10.37
CA LEU A 44 3.39 -9.58 10.13
C LEU A 44 2.80 -8.16 10.27
N THR A 45 3.65 -7.14 10.48
CA THR A 45 3.20 -5.75 10.62
C THR A 45 2.86 -5.13 9.26
N VAL A 46 3.31 -5.72 8.15
CA VAL A 46 3.22 -5.15 6.81
C VAL A 46 1.79 -4.78 6.44
N ASP A 47 0.81 -5.64 6.74
CA ASP A 47 -0.60 -5.38 6.51
C ASP A 47 -1.11 -4.17 7.32
N GLY A 48 -0.78 -4.11 8.61
CA GLY A 48 -1.12 -2.98 9.48
C GLY A 48 -0.47 -1.67 9.03
N SER A 49 0.81 -1.68 8.66
CA SER A 49 1.55 -0.50 8.22
C SER A 49 1.05 0.02 6.87
N PHE A 50 0.69 -0.88 5.96
CA PHE A 50 0.05 -0.53 4.69
C PHE A 50 -1.31 0.15 4.92
N GLY A 51 -2.15 -0.42 5.80
CA GLY A 51 -3.42 0.18 6.20
C GLY A 51 -3.26 1.54 6.86
N THR A 52 -2.24 1.71 7.72
CA THR A 52 -1.93 3.00 8.37
C THR A 52 -1.49 4.04 7.37
N GLY A 53 -0.60 3.70 6.44
CA GLY A 53 -0.21 4.58 5.35
C GLY A 53 -1.40 5.06 4.53
N GLY A 54 -2.30 4.14 4.16
CA GLY A 54 -3.55 4.45 3.46
C GLY A 54 -4.47 5.37 4.28
N ALA A 55 -4.70 5.07 5.55
CA ALA A 55 -5.56 5.87 6.44
C ALA A 55 -5.03 7.30 6.58
N VAL A 56 -3.74 7.47 6.81
CA VAL A 56 -3.10 8.79 6.94
C VAL A 56 -3.16 9.55 5.62
N CYS A 57 -2.88 8.90 4.49
CA CYS A 57 -2.97 9.51 3.17
C CYS A 57 -4.38 10.05 2.89
N VAL A 58 -5.40 9.22 3.13
CA VAL A 58 -6.81 9.58 2.96
C VAL A 58 -7.18 10.80 3.79
N MET A 59 -6.80 10.82 5.07
CA MET A 59 -7.12 11.92 5.97
C MET A 59 -6.40 13.22 5.59
N CYS A 60 -5.15 13.15 5.15
CA CYS A 60 -4.41 14.30 4.62
C CYS A 60 -5.08 14.88 3.36
N LEU A 61 -5.54 14.03 2.44
CA LEU A 61 -6.26 14.45 1.25
C LEU A 61 -7.59 15.11 1.59
N LEU A 62 -8.36 14.54 2.53
CA LEU A 62 -9.62 15.11 3.01
C LEU A 62 -9.41 16.47 3.70
N SER A 63 -8.26 16.70 4.32
CA SER A 63 -7.86 17.99 4.89
C SER A 63 -7.44 19.03 3.85
N GLY A 64 -7.47 18.68 2.56
CA GLY A 64 -7.11 19.58 1.46
C GLY A 64 -5.61 19.72 1.21
N MET A 65 -4.79 18.80 1.70
CA MET A 65 -3.34 18.80 1.44
C MET A 65 -3.02 18.33 0.02
N ASN A 66 -1.88 18.79 -0.50
CA ASN A 66 -1.38 18.30 -1.79
C ASN A 66 -1.11 16.79 -1.75
N VAL A 67 -1.39 16.11 -2.86
CA VAL A 67 -1.20 14.65 -3.00
C VAL A 67 0.23 14.22 -2.65
N TRP A 68 1.23 14.98 -3.11
CA TRP A 68 2.63 14.69 -2.83
C TRP A 68 3.00 14.80 -1.35
N ALA A 69 2.45 15.81 -0.66
CA ALA A 69 2.63 15.95 0.78
C ALA A 69 1.93 14.82 1.54
N ALA A 70 0.71 14.45 1.12
CA ALA A 70 -0.04 13.35 1.72
C ALA A 70 0.70 12.02 1.58
N LEU A 71 1.29 11.75 0.40
CA LEU A 71 2.10 10.56 0.16
C LEU A 71 3.36 10.53 1.03
N PHE A 72 4.03 11.66 1.17
CA PHE A 72 5.23 11.76 2.02
C PHE A 72 4.91 11.51 3.50
N ILE A 73 3.81 12.07 4.00
CA ILE A 73 3.35 11.83 5.37
C ILE A 73 2.92 10.37 5.57
N ALA A 74 2.25 9.78 4.59
CA ALA A 74 1.89 8.36 4.61
C ALA A 74 3.11 7.45 4.66
N LEU A 75 4.17 7.77 3.90
CA LEU A 75 5.44 7.06 3.94
C LEU A 75 6.08 7.15 5.33
N LEU A 76 6.12 8.35 5.93
CA LEU A 76 6.64 8.52 7.29
C LEU A 76 5.82 7.75 8.32
N ALA A 77 4.48 7.72 8.16
CA ALA A 77 3.61 6.94 9.02
C ALA A 77 3.92 5.43 8.92
N GLY A 78 4.10 4.91 7.69
CA GLY A 78 4.51 3.52 7.46
C GLY A 78 5.87 3.20 8.08
N LEU A 79 6.86 4.09 7.93
CA LEU A 79 8.17 3.94 8.56
C LEU A 79 8.07 3.92 10.10
N ALA A 80 7.26 4.79 10.68
CA ALA A 80 7.06 4.84 12.12
C ALA A 80 6.46 3.54 12.67
N THR A 81 5.54 2.91 11.95
CA THR A 81 4.95 1.61 12.36
C THR A 81 5.99 0.50 12.35
N GLY A 82 6.83 0.43 11.31
CA GLY A 82 7.94 -0.54 11.24
C GLY A 82 8.97 -0.32 12.33
N LEU A 83 9.27 0.95 12.65
CA LEU A 83 10.16 1.31 13.75
C LEU A 83 9.63 0.83 15.10
N VAL A 84 8.33 0.95 15.36
CA VAL A 84 7.70 0.45 16.59
C VAL A 84 7.86 -1.07 16.71
N THR A 85 7.59 -1.81 15.63
CA THR A 85 7.79 -3.28 15.62
C THR A 85 9.25 -3.65 15.85
N GLY A 86 10.17 -2.96 15.19
CA GLY A 86 11.61 -3.16 15.38
C GLY A 86 12.07 -2.89 16.81
N LEU A 87 11.55 -1.84 17.45
CA LEU A 87 11.83 -1.54 18.86
C LEU A 87 11.30 -2.64 19.79
N LEU A 88 10.08 -3.11 19.59
CA LEU A 88 9.50 -4.21 20.37
C LEU A 88 10.34 -5.48 20.26
N HIS A 89 10.81 -5.79 19.07
CA HIS A 89 11.65 -6.95 18.84
C HIS A 89 13.04 -6.79 19.47
N THR A 90 13.71 -5.65 19.22
CA THR A 90 15.11 -5.45 19.57
C THR A 90 15.31 -5.08 21.04
N PHE A 91 14.51 -4.15 21.59
CA PHE A 91 14.67 -3.69 22.98
C PHE A 91 13.93 -4.55 23.99
N MET A 92 12.72 -5.01 23.64
CA MET A 92 11.93 -5.82 24.57
C MET A 92 12.19 -7.32 24.43
N GLY A 93 12.97 -7.75 23.42
CA GLY A 93 13.26 -9.15 23.19
C GLY A 93 12.04 -10.01 22.80
N ILE A 94 10.96 -9.36 22.33
CA ILE A 94 9.75 -10.05 21.91
C ILE A 94 10.02 -10.76 20.57
N PRO A 95 9.63 -12.04 20.39
CA PRO A 95 9.75 -12.72 19.12
C PRO A 95 9.12 -11.89 17.99
N ALA A 96 9.78 -11.81 16.82
CA ALA A 96 9.39 -10.94 15.70
C ALA A 96 7.94 -11.15 15.27
N ILE A 97 7.49 -12.40 15.19
CA ILE A 97 6.10 -12.75 14.85
C ILE A 97 5.13 -12.13 15.85
N LEU A 98 5.41 -12.24 17.15
CA LEU A 98 4.54 -11.73 18.21
C LEU A 98 4.56 -10.19 18.22
N ALA A 99 5.73 -9.56 18.05
CA ALA A 99 5.85 -8.11 17.93
C ALA A 99 5.02 -7.58 16.74
N GLY A 100 5.08 -8.27 15.59
CA GLY A 100 4.28 -7.93 14.40
C GLY A 100 2.78 -8.01 14.66
N ILE A 101 2.30 -9.09 15.27
CA ILE A 101 0.87 -9.27 15.60
C ILE A 101 0.39 -8.18 16.58
N LEU A 102 1.17 -7.89 17.63
CA LEU A 102 0.82 -6.84 18.59
C LEU A 102 0.71 -5.47 17.94
N THR A 103 1.69 -5.13 17.11
CA THR A 103 1.67 -3.85 16.37
C THR A 103 0.50 -3.80 15.40
N GLN A 104 0.22 -4.86 14.65
CA GLN A 104 -0.91 -4.92 13.73
C GLN A 104 -2.25 -4.69 14.42
N LEU A 105 -2.49 -5.34 15.57
CA LEU A 105 -3.71 -5.16 16.35
C LEU A 105 -3.84 -3.74 16.89
N ALA A 106 -2.74 -3.14 17.37
CA ALA A 106 -2.71 -1.75 17.82
C ALA A 106 -3.01 -0.79 16.67
N LEU A 107 -2.39 -1.02 15.50
CA LEU A 107 -2.58 -0.20 14.30
C LEU A 107 -4.02 -0.27 13.78
N TYR A 108 -4.68 -1.42 13.87
CA TYR A 108 -6.08 -1.53 13.50
C TYR A 108 -6.95 -0.54 14.30
N SER A 109 -6.76 -0.49 15.62
CA SER A 109 -7.48 0.43 16.49
C SER A 109 -7.13 1.90 16.24
N ILE A 110 -5.84 2.18 15.98
CA ILE A 110 -5.34 3.52 15.66
C ILE A 110 -5.93 3.99 14.33
N ASN A 111 -5.95 3.14 13.30
CA ASN A 111 -6.50 3.46 11.99
C ASN A 111 -7.98 3.80 12.05
N LEU A 112 -8.77 3.03 12.82
CA LEU A 112 -10.18 3.33 13.06
C LEU A 112 -10.37 4.70 13.73
N LYS A 113 -9.50 5.04 14.67
CA LYS A 113 -9.54 6.35 15.36
C LYS A 113 -9.14 7.50 14.43
N ILE A 114 -8.13 7.32 13.59
CA ILE A 114 -7.67 8.31 12.61
C ILE A 114 -8.76 8.57 11.57
N MET A 115 -9.36 7.52 11.02
CA MET A 115 -10.40 7.63 9.99
C MET A 115 -11.77 8.02 10.56
N GLY A 116 -12.01 7.79 11.84
CA GLY A 116 -13.31 8.02 12.49
C GLY A 116 -14.43 7.08 12.01
N LYS A 117 -14.19 6.27 10.97
CA LYS A 117 -15.11 5.32 10.35
C LYS A 117 -14.33 4.11 9.87
N ALA A 118 -15.01 2.96 9.79
CA ALA A 118 -14.41 1.74 9.26
C ALA A 118 -14.08 1.84 7.75
N ASN A 119 -14.86 2.60 7.01
CA ASN A 119 -14.68 2.87 5.58
C ASN A 119 -14.78 4.36 5.30
N GLN A 120 -13.77 4.92 4.64
CA GLN A 120 -13.75 6.30 4.20
C GLN A 120 -13.72 6.34 2.68
N SER A 121 -14.79 6.81 2.07
CA SER A 121 -14.84 7.01 0.62
C SER A 121 -14.21 8.35 0.25
N ILE A 122 -13.36 8.34 -0.77
CA ILE A 122 -12.82 9.56 -1.39
C ILE A 122 -13.51 9.74 -2.74
N ASN A 123 -14.01 10.94 -3.00
CA ASN A 123 -14.52 11.28 -4.32
C ASN A 123 -13.33 11.60 -5.23
N VAL A 124 -13.08 10.73 -6.20
CA VAL A 124 -11.94 10.81 -7.13
C VAL A 124 -11.98 12.10 -7.98
N ASP A 125 -13.18 12.64 -8.23
CA ASP A 125 -13.34 13.85 -9.06
C ASP A 125 -13.00 15.13 -8.31
N LYS A 126 -12.98 15.08 -6.97
CA LYS A 126 -12.73 16.25 -6.12
C LYS A 126 -11.26 16.45 -5.78
N TYR A 127 -10.46 15.38 -5.85
CA TYR A 127 -9.05 15.40 -5.48
C TYR A 127 -8.19 15.00 -6.69
N ASP A 128 -7.10 15.73 -6.92
CA ASP A 128 -6.09 15.37 -7.92
C ASP A 128 -5.28 14.16 -7.42
N LEU A 129 -5.87 12.97 -7.48
CA LEU A 129 -5.19 11.74 -7.17
C LEU A 129 -4.19 11.40 -8.29
N LEU A 130 -3.13 10.68 -7.97
CA LEU A 130 -2.15 10.19 -8.96
C LEU A 130 -2.81 9.43 -10.13
N ILE A 131 -3.95 8.78 -9.86
CA ILE A 131 -4.73 8.04 -10.85
C ILE A 131 -5.60 8.97 -11.70
N SER A 132 -6.00 10.13 -11.18
CA SER A 132 -6.84 11.14 -11.86
C SER A 132 -6.05 12.27 -12.49
N LEU A 133 -4.72 12.20 -12.52
CA LEU A 133 -3.89 13.16 -13.24
C LEU A 133 -4.45 13.33 -14.64
N ARG A 134 -4.80 14.55 -14.99
CA ARG A 134 -5.45 14.94 -16.25
C ARG A 134 -4.73 14.36 -17.49
N TRP A 135 -3.42 14.23 -17.39
CA TRP A 135 -2.54 13.63 -18.38
C TRP A 135 -2.82 12.13 -18.60
N VAL A 136 -3.12 11.40 -17.54
CA VAL A 136 -3.43 9.97 -17.60
C VAL A 136 -4.85 9.75 -18.11
N LYS A 137 -5.75 10.71 -17.88
CA LYS A 137 -7.12 10.66 -18.40
C LYS A 137 -7.17 10.83 -19.92
N GLU A 138 -6.23 11.59 -20.49
CA GLU A 138 -6.11 11.77 -21.96
C GLU A 138 -5.34 10.63 -22.63
N LEU A 139 -4.37 10.02 -21.95
CA LEU A 139 -3.51 8.96 -22.52
C LEU A 139 -4.05 7.55 -22.25
N ALA A 140 -4.81 7.36 -21.21
CA ALA A 140 -5.31 6.05 -20.81
C ALA A 140 -6.80 5.95 -21.12
N LEU A 141 -7.11 5.18 -22.10
CA LEU A 141 -8.25 4.30 -22.04
C LEU A 141 -8.66 4.06 -20.58
N HIS A 142 -9.76 4.59 -20.15
CA HIS A 142 -10.67 4.26 -19.03
C HIS A 142 -10.17 3.40 -17.84
N ASN A 143 -8.92 2.92 -17.78
CA ASN A 143 -8.45 1.96 -16.80
C ASN A 143 -7.23 2.46 -16.02
N PRO A 144 -7.30 2.50 -14.67
CA PRO A 144 -6.17 2.87 -13.80
C PRO A 144 -5.03 1.83 -13.82
N ILE A 145 -5.17 0.74 -14.56
CA ILE A 145 -4.22 -0.37 -14.65
C ILE A 145 -2.83 0.10 -15.09
N ILE A 146 -2.77 0.97 -16.10
CA ILE A 146 -1.49 1.45 -16.65
C ILE A 146 -0.71 2.21 -15.58
N MET A 147 -1.40 3.04 -14.80
CA MET A 147 -0.76 3.80 -13.72
C MET A 147 -0.27 2.89 -12.60
N VAL A 148 -1.06 1.90 -12.23
CA VAL A 148 -0.69 0.91 -11.20
C VAL A 148 0.49 0.05 -11.67
N ILE A 149 0.50 -0.38 -12.93
CA ILE A 149 1.63 -1.10 -13.53
C ILE A 149 2.89 -0.23 -13.51
N LEU A 150 2.79 1.03 -13.89
CA LEU A 150 3.92 1.96 -13.91
C LEU A 150 4.48 2.18 -12.49
N VAL A 151 3.63 2.42 -11.51
CA VAL A 151 4.04 2.57 -10.09
C VAL A 151 4.68 1.28 -9.59
N SER A 152 4.11 0.12 -9.87
CA SER A 152 4.68 -1.18 -9.49
C SER A 152 6.06 -1.40 -10.13
N ALA A 153 6.22 -1.06 -11.40
CA ALA A 153 7.49 -1.16 -12.11
C ALA A 153 8.55 -0.22 -11.52
N VAL A 154 8.16 1.00 -11.14
CA VAL A 154 9.06 1.96 -10.47
C VAL A 154 9.50 1.43 -9.12
N VAL A 155 8.59 0.90 -8.30
CA VAL A 155 8.90 0.31 -6.98
C VAL A 155 9.88 -0.86 -7.15
N ILE A 156 9.62 -1.78 -8.07
CA ILE A 156 10.51 -2.91 -8.35
C ILE A 156 11.88 -2.42 -8.84
N GLY A 157 11.92 -1.43 -9.71
CA GLY A 157 13.15 -0.84 -10.23
C GLY A 157 14.00 -0.18 -9.15
N VAL A 158 13.35 0.58 -8.25
CA VAL A 158 14.03 1.22 -7.10
C VAL A 158 14.58 0.17 -6.14
N LEU A 159 13.82 -0.87 -5.84
CA LEU A 159 14.27 -1.97 -4.97
C LEU A 159 15.43 -2.74 -5.61
N TYR A 160 15.35 -3.04 -6.90
CA TYR A 160 16.43 -3.72 -7.63
C TYR A 160 17.71 -2.88 -7.61
N TRP A 161 17.59 -1.57 -7.84
CA TRP A 161 18.73 -0.66 -7.76
C TRP A 161 19.30 -0.58 -6.33
N PHE A 162 18.44 -0.47 -5.32
CA PHE A 162 18.86 -0.40 -3.90
C PHE A 162 19.62 -1.65 -3.48
N PHE A 163 19.11 -2.84 -3.80
CA PHE A 163 19.80 -4.10 -3.48
C PHE A 163 21.03 -4.37 -4.34
N GLY A 164 21.19 -3.66 -5.46
CA GLY A 164 22.42 -3.64 -6.26
C GLY A 164 23.49 -2.72 -5.72
N THR A 165 23.19 -1.89 -4.70
CA THR A 165 24.18 -1.02 -4.05
C THR A 165 24.89 -1.73 -2.88
N GLU A 166 26.06 -1.22 -2.49
CA GLU A 166 26.83 -1.77 -1.36
C GLU A 166 26.04 -1.77 -0.04
N LEU A 167 25.11 -0.80 0.13
CA LEU A 167 24.22 -0.74 1.29
C LEU A 167 23.21 -1.88 1.30
N GLY A 168 22.69 -2.27 0.13
CA GLY A 168 21.75 -3.37 0.01
C GLY A 168 22.39 -4.75 0.09
N CYS A 169 23.68 -4.88 -0.28
CA CYS A 169 24.44 -6.11 -0.12
C CYS A 169 24.92 -6.36 1.33
N GLY A 170 24.89 -5.33 2.18
CA GLY A 170 25.34 -5.41 3.57
C GLY A 170 24.23 -5.80 4.57
N ILE A 171 23.01 -5.97 4.09
CA ILE A 171 21.84 -6.42 4.85
C ILE A 171 21.59 -7.88 4.58
#